data_a8f032cce5dd8aef755e8ed6b85e7262
#
_entry.id   a8f032cce5dd8aef755e8ed6b85e7262
#
_cell.length_a   1.000
_cell.length_b   1.000
_cell.length_c   1.000
_cell.angle_alpha   90.00
_cell.angle_beta   90.00
_cell.angle_gamma   90.00
#
_symmetry.space_group_name_H-M   'P 1'
#
loop_
_entity.id
_entity.type
_entity.pdbx_description
1 polymer ?
#
loop_
_entity_poly.entity_id
_entity_poly.type
_entity_poly.pdbx_seq_one_letter_code
_entity_poly.pdbx_strand_id
1 'polypeptide(L)'
;MAEYIDSNTLSKLRAISILEVADELGMGLRYHNALCISHNDTHPSLHFWTSTNTCHCFACGWGGDNIDLVMKRENLSFSEACQWLCRRFNISAGNHSAGNRKDVLHRDKAVAGHRKSECDTDRLNLRGEFQHKPDVDYLMRMLMGKKLTDKAKDFLFYQRKLRPEYIYWCRVVSTDFSIAGYRFGGKFFDGPSLLIPYYDVHGNLLTVQSRYLGDKTEEKPRFKFAPGSKPMVYGMQILPQVSEKEPLVITEGCTDCWSAMSMGYKAIAIPSATLCNAECRNLLAGRNLHMWPDQDKPGIGLYMKLKEMFPQLVYHQLPEGCKDLSDYYQSFYVQKM
;
A
#
# COMPACT_ATOMS: atom_id res chain seq x y z
N MET A 1 -33.47 -15.35 21.15
CA MET A 1 -32.31 -16.08 21.73
C MET A 1 -31.17 -15.91 20.74
N ALA A 2 -30.04 -15.35 21.16
CA ALA A 2 -28.90 -15.20 20.29
C ALA A 2 -28.30 -16.59 20.02
N GLU A 3 -28.33 -17.06 18.77
CA GLU A 3 -27.67 -18.29 18.37
C GLU A 3 -26.16 -18.12 18.56
N TYR A 4 -25.56 -19.02 19.30
CA TYR A 4 -24.13 -19.05 19.53
C TYR A 4 -23.43 -19.57 18.27
N ILE A 5 -22.51 -18.79 17.71
CA ILE A 5 -21.71 -19.19 16.57
C ILE A 5 -20.44 -19.84 17.11
N ASP A 6 -20.24 -21.10 16.75
CA ASP A 6 -19.04 -21.85 17.15
C ASP A 6 -17.77 -21.36 16.47
N SER A 7 -16.61 -21.64 17.08
CA SER A 7 -15.31 -21.16 16.61
C SER A 7 -14.92 -21.67 15.20
N ASN A 8 -15.38 -22.87 14.83
CA ASN A 8 -15.10 -23.46 13.51
C ASN A 8 -15.91 -22.74 12.43
N THR A 9 -17.20 -22.48 12.69
CA THR A 9 -18.05 -21.69 11.81
C THR A 9 -17.48 -20.27 11.67
N LEU A 10 -17.09 -19.62 12.78
CA LEU A 10 -16.48 -18.27 12.74
C LEU A 10 -15.18 -18.24 11.90
N SER A 11 -14.34 -19.26 12.02
CA SER A 11 -13.11 -19.37 11.20
C SER A 11 -13.44 -19.48 9.71
N LYS A 12 -14.47 -20.26 9.34
CA LYS A 12 -14.92 -20.37 7.95
C LYS A 12 -15.48 -19.06 7.43
N LEU A 13 -16.26 -18.35 8.24
CA LEU A 13 -16.81 -17.03 7.87
C LEU A 13 -15.70 -16.00 7.63
N ARG A 14 -14.69 -15.96 8.49
CA ARG A 14 -13.53 -15.06 8.33
C ARG A 14 -12.65 -15.42 7.14
N ALA A 15 -12.70 -16.66 6.66
CA ALA A 15 -11.97 -17.10 5.47
C ALA A 15 -12.66 -16.69 4.14
N ILE A 16 -13.91 -16.24 4.16
CA ILE A 16 -14.59 -15.73 2.97
C ILE A 16 -13.86 -14.46 2.49
N SER A 17 -13.59 -14.38 1.20
CA SER A 17 -12.92 -13.21 0.62
C SER A 17 -13.72 -11.93 0.88
N ILE A 18 -13.09 -10.91 1.42
CA ILE A 18 -13.73 -9.61 1.66
C ILE A 18 -14.19 -8.94 0.35
N LEU A 19 -13.53 -9.26 -0.78
CA LEU A 19 -13.96 -8.77 -2.09
C LEU A 19 -15.27 -9.43 -2.54
N GLU A 20 -15.43 -10.74 -2.31
CA GLU A 20 -16.68 -11.44 -2.58
C GLU A 20 -17.80 -10.91 -1.71
N VAL A 21 -17.52 -10.64 -0.43
CA VAL A 21 -18.49 -10.03 0.47
C VAL A 21 -18.86 -8.62 0.02
N ALA A 22 -17.89 -7.81 -0.39
CA ALA A 22 -18.15 -6.47 -0.89
C ALA A 22 -18.97 -6.46 -2.21
N ASP A 23 -18.74 -7.44 -3.08
CA ASP A 23 -19.52 -7.62 -4.30
C ASP A 23 -20.96 -8.01 -3.99
N GLU A 24 -21.15 -8.96 -3.07
CA GLU A 24 -22.48 -9.37 -2.57
C GLU A 24 -23.26 -8.22 -1.89
N LEU A 25 -22.55 -7.26 -1.30
CA LEU A 25 -23.10 -6.05 -0.73
C LEU A 25 -23.36 -4.93 -1.75
N GLY A 26 -23.09 -5.18 -3.03
CA GLY A 26 -23.29 -4.23 -4.12
C GLY A 26 -22.42 -2.98 -4.02
N MET A 27 -21.19 -3.09 -3.53
CA MET A 27 -20.33 -1.93 -3.26
C MET A 27 -19.65 -1.35 -4.51
N GLY A 28 -19.82 -1.94 -5.69
CA GLY A 28 -19.31 -1.41 -6.95
C GLY A 28 -17.80 -1.23 -6.96
N LEU A 29 -17.07 -2.29 -6.60
CA LEU A 29 -15.62 -2.29 -6.50
C LEU A 29 -14.92 -1.86 -7.79
N ARG A 30 -13.98 -0.94 -7.68
CA ARG A 30 -13.05 -0.56 -8.75
C ARG A 30 -11.62 -0.65 -8.24
N TYR A 31 -10.84 -1.60 -8.76
CA TYR A 31 -9.45 -1.81 -8.35
C TYR A 31 -9.27 -1.89 -6.82
N HIS A 32 -10.09 -2.72 -6.17
CA HIS A 32 -10.13 -2.90 -4.70
C HIS A 32 -10.49 -1.61 -3.92
N ASN A 33 -11.16 -0.64 -4.55
CA ASN A 33 -11.68 0.53 -3.87
C ASN A 33 -13.19 0.64 -4.07
N ALA A 34 -13.87 1.20 -3.07
CA ALA A 34 -15.28 1.56 -3.12
C ALA A 34 -15.53 2.89 -2.39
N LEU A 35 -16.73 3.43 -2.56
CA LEU A 35 -17.20 4.52 -1.71
C LEU A 35 -17.32 4.01 -0.26
N CYS A 36 -16.91 4.83 0.70
CA CYS A 36 -16.98 4.47 2.10
C CYS A 36 -18.42 4.42 2.59
N ILE A 37 -18.74 3.40 3.39
CA ILE A 37 -20.07 3.19 3.99
C ILE A 37 -20.21 3.85 5.37
N SER A 38 -19.15 4.45 5.89
CA SER A 38 -19.12 5.04 7.23
C SER A 38 -19.29 6.56 7.22
N HIS A 39 -19.11 7.21 6.07
CA HIS A 39 -19.31 8.65 5.87
C HIS A 39 -19.86 8.92 4.47
N ASN A 40 -20.34 10.14 4.22
CA ASN A 40 -20.77 10.55 2.89
C ASN A 40 -19.54 10.74 2.00
N ASP A 41 -19.28 9.76 1.14
CA ASP A 41 -18.08 9.68 0.30
C ASP A 41 -18.44 9.94 -1.16
N THR A 42 -17.70 10.83 -1.79
CA THR A 42 -17.87 11.17 -3.22
C THR A 42 -16.76 10.60 -4.10
N HIS A 43 -15.68 10.09 -3.45
CA HIS A 43 -14.53 9.50 -4.15
C HIS A 43 -14.16 8.20 -3.46
N PRO A 44 -13.90 7.09 -4.18
CA PRO A 44 -13.60 5.80 -3.57
C PRO A 44 -12.42 5.86 -2.60
N SER A 45 -12.71 5.99 -1.30
CA SER A 45 -11.73 6.10 -0.21
C SER A 45 -11.62 4.84 0.65
N LEU A 46 -12.54 3.88 0.48
CA LEU A 46 -12.52 2.59 1.17
C LEU A 46 -11.74 1.59 0.32
N HIS A 47 -10.64 1.09 0.86
CA HIS A 47 -9.80 0.10 0.18
C HIS A 47 -9.92 -1.28 0.83
N PHE A 48 -9.79 -2.32 0.01
CA PHE A 48 -9.88 -3.72 0.38
C PHE A 48 -8.56 -4.43 0.14
N TRP A 49 -8.06 -5.15 1.16
CA TRP A 49 -6.85 -5.97 1.07
C TRP A 49 -7.20 -7.45 1.09
N THR A 50 -6.82 -8.16 0.03
CA THR A 50 -7.03 -9.62 -0.07
C THR A 50 -6.08 -10.40 0.82
N SER A 51 -4.86 -9.90 1.05
CA SER A 51 -3.85 -10.58 1.86
C SER A 51 -4.22 -10.67 3.35
N THR A 52 -4.90 -9.66 3.89
CA THR A 52 -5.36 -9.62 5.29
C THR A 52 -6.85 -9.82 5.43
N ASN A 53 -7.57 -9.88 4.31
CA ASN A 53 -9.02 -9.98 4.28
C ASN A 53 -9.73 -8.87 5.06
N THR A 54 -9.22 -7.62 4.93
CA THR A 54 -9.72 -6.44 5.64
C THR A 54 -9.97 -5.28 4.68
N CYS A 55 -10.74 -4.28 5.15
CA CYS A 55 -10.90 -3.00 4.46
C CYS A 55 -10.62 -1.83 5.40
N HIS A 56 -10.29 -0.67 4.82
CA HIS A 56 -10.07 0.57 5.57
C HIS A 56 -10.34 1.80 4.71
N CYS A 57 -11.02 2.78 5.30
CA CYS A 57 -11.27 4.07 4.68
C CYS A 57 -10.19 5.07 5.07
N PHE A 58 -9.47 5.59 4.10
CA PHE A 58 -8.41 6.57 4.33
C PHE A 58 -8.93 7.99 4.62
N ALA A 59 -10.21 8.26 4.33
CA ALA A 59 -10.80 9.55 4.62
C ALA A 59 -11.30 9.66 6.06
N CYS A 60 -12.04 8.65 6.56
CA CYS A 60 -12.64 8.72 7.91
C CYS A 60 -11.96 7.80 8.93
N GLY A 61 -11.06 6.90 8.51
CA GLY A 61 -10.37 5.97 9.39
C GLY A 61 -11.16 4.71 9.76
N TRP A 62 -12.41 4.55 9.26
CA TRP A 62 -13.18 3.33 9.50
C TRP A 62 -12.57 2.13 8.75
N GLY A 63 -12.59 0.95 9.37
CA GLY A 63 -12.14 -0.29 8.75
C GLY A 63 -12.48 -1.51 9.60
N GLY A 64 -12.31 -2.70 9.01
CA GLY A 64 -12.59 -3.96 9.68
C GLY A 64 -12.39 -5.17 8.76
N ASP A 65 -12.76 -6.36 9.27
CA ASP A 65 -12.79 -7.59 8.48
C ASP A 65 -14.09 -7.72 7.66
N ASN A 66 -14.29 -8.86 7.01
CA ASN A 66 -15.47 -9.11 6.20
C ASN A 66 -16.77 -9.17 7.03
N ILE A 67 -16.70 -9.53 8.31
CA ILE A 67 -17.86 -9.51 9.22
C ILE A 67 -18.20 -8.07 9.61
N ASP A 68 -17.18 -7.25 9.95
CA ASP A 68 -17.36 -5.84 10.24
C ASP A 68 -17.96 -5.07 9.07
N LEU A 69 -17.58 -5.45 7.84
CA LEU A 69 -18.11 -4.87 6.61
C LEU A 69 -19.64 -5.11 6.50
N VAL A 70 -20.09 -6.36 6.73
CA VAL A 70 -21.52 -6.71 6.73
C VAL A 70 -22.25 -6.00 7.85
N MET A 71 -21.70 -6.01 9.07
CA MET A 71 -22.27 -5.32 10.22
C MET A 71 -22.52 -3.84 9.91
N LYS A 72 -21.53 -3.17 9.33
CA LYS A 72 -21.61 -1.74 9.01
C LYS A 72 -22.54 -1.43 7.85
N ARG A 73 -22.49 -2.22 6.78
CA ARG A 73 -23.27 -1.99 5.56
C ARG A 73 -24.75 -2.24 5.77
N GLU A 74 -25.07 -3.34 6.45
CA GLU A 74 -26.43 -3.80 6.66
C GLU A 74 -27.02 -3.35 8.03
N ASN A 75 -26.23 -2.62 8.82
CA ASN A 75 -26.59 -2.19 10.17
C ASN A 75 -27.02 -3.37 11.07
N LEU A 76 -26.26 -4.44 11.07
CA LEU A 76 -26.52 -5.68 11.79
C LEU A 76 -25.61 -5.82 13.02
N SER A 77 -26.09 -6.57 14.01
CA SER A 77 -25.24 -7.06 15.10
C SER A 77 -24.27 -8.13 14.59
N PHE A 78 -23.22 -8.43 15.36
CA PHE A 78 -22.24 -9.46 15.02
C PHE A 78 -22.90 -10.83 14.72
N SER A 79 -23.86 -11.24 15.55
CA SER A 79 -24.57 -12.52 15.34
C SER A 79 -25.39 -12.52 14.04
N GLU A 80 -26.10 -11.44 13.76
CA GLU A 80 -26.89 -11.30 12.54
C GLU A 80 -26.01 -11.23 11.28
N ALA A 81 -24.87 -10.54 11.34
CA ALA A 81 -23.90 -10.49 10.24
C ALA A 81 -23.30 -11.87 9.94
N CYS A 82 -22.96 -12.64 10.98
CA CYS A 82 -22.51 -14.01 10.80
C CYS A 82 -23.61 -14.91 10.19
N GLN A 83 -24.85 -14.76 10.61
CA GLN A 83 -25.98 -15.50 10.02
C GLN A 83 -26.22 -15.07 8.55
N TRP A 84 -26.07 -13.78 8.25
CA TRP A 84 -26.15 -13.24 6.90
C TRP A 84 -25.09 -13.92 6.00
N LEU A 85 -23.84 -13.96 6.46
CA LEU A 85 -22.73 -14.63 5.75
C LEU A 85 -22.99 -16.14 5.59
N CYS A 86 -23.45 -16.83 6.65
CA CYS A 86 -23.81 -18.24 6.57
C CYS A 86 -24.82 -18.51 5.45
N ARG A 87 -25.88 -17.72 5.38
CA ARG A 87 -26.93 -17.85 4.36
C ARG A 87 -26.41 -17.53 2.96
N ARG A 88 -25.64 -16.45 2.83
CA ARG A 88 -25.21 -15.97 1.52
C ARG A 88 -24.14 -16.87 0.89
N PHE A 89 -23.26 -17.44 1.70
CA PHE A 89 -22.17 -18.29 1.25
C PHE A 89 -22.40 -19.78 1.52
N ASN A 90 -23.62 -20.19 1.84
CA ASN A 90 -24.02 -21.59 2.09
C ASN A 90 -23.14 -22.31 3.14
N ILE A 91 -22.74 -21.60 4.19
CA ILE A 91 -21.98 -22.18 5.30
C ILE A 91 -22.96 -22.66 6.36
N SER A 92 -22.97 -24.00 6.63
CA SER A 92 -23.80 -24.57 7.67
C SER A 92 -23.32 -24.10 9.05
N ALA A 93 -24.15 -23.37 9.77
CA ALA A 93 -23.94 -23.13 11.19
C ALA A 93 -24.07 -24.47 11.92
N GLY A 94 -23.04 -24.89 12.65
CA GLY A 94 -23.11 -26.11 13.44
C GLY A 94 -24.20 -25.99 14.52
N ASN A 95 -25.31 -26.70 14.35
CA ASN A 95 -26.33 -26.83 15.36
C ASN A 95 -25.82 -27.71 16.49
N HIS A 96 -25.31 -27.11 17.56
CA HIS A 96 -25.23 -27.77 18.85
C HIS A 96 -26.45 -27.41 19.66
N SER A 97 -27.46 -28.31 19.63
CA SER A 97 -28.53 -28.36 20.58
C SER A 97 -27.94 -28.40 22.01
N ALA A 98 -28.54 -27.59 22.88
CA ALA A 98 -28.19 -27.50 24.29
C ALA A 98 -28.21 -28.90 24.95
N GLY A 99 -27.05 -29.46 25.21
CA GLY A 99 -26.84 -30.66 25.97
C GLY A 99 -25.94 -30.39 27.18
N ASN A 100 -26.56 -30.39 28.36
CA ASN A 100 -26.05 -30.55 29.73
C ASN A 100 -24.62 -30.10 30.05
N ARG A 101 -24.54 -28.95 30.77
CA ARG A 101 -23.42 -28.71 31.68
C ARG A 101 -23.48 -29.65 32.86
N LYS A 102 -22.49 -30.52 33.03
CA LYS A 102 -21.96 -30.92 34.35
C LYS A 102 -20.53 -31.39 34.17
N ASP A 103 -19.67 -30.77 34.98
CA ASP A 103 -18.39 -31.24 35.53
C ASP A 103 -17.29 -31.66 34.55
N VAL A 104 -16.18 -30.95 34.55
CA VAL A 104 -15.00 -31.37 35.34
C VAL A 104 -14.00 -30.21 35.40
N LEU A 105 -13.81 -29.72 36.64
CA LEU A 105 -12.58 -29.04 37.07
C LEU A 105 -11.52 -30.14 37.24
N HIS A 106 -10.48 -30.11 36.44
CA HIS A 106 -9.20 -30.67 36.90
C HIS A 106 -8.06 -29.76 36.41
N ARG A 107 -7.41 -29.23 37.46
CA ARG A 107 -6.03 -28.71 37.39
C ARG A 107 -5.14 -29.83 36.88
N ASP A 108 -4.24 -29.50 35.99
CA ASP A 108 -2.89 -29.98 36.07
C ASP A 108 -1.90 -28.96 35.51
N LYS A 109 -1.00 -28.55 36.40
CA LYS A 109 0.24 -27.90 36.12
C LYS A 109 1.15 -28.95 35.44
N ALA A 110 1.80 -28.57 34.37
CA ALA A 110 3.24 -28.73 34.25
C ALA A 110 3.69 -28.70 32.80
N VAL A 111 4.87 -28.10 32.66
CA VAL A 111 5.91 -28.30 31.66
C VAL A 111 5.86 -27.37 30.46
N ALA A 112 6.59 -26.27 30.64
CA ALA A 112 7.18 -25.51 29.56
C ALA A 112 8.09 -26.43 28.73
N GLY A 113 7.56 -26.92 27.63
CA GLY A 113 8.32 -27.53 26.56
C GLY A 113 8.38 -26.59 25.39
N HIS A 114 9.53 -26.01 25.13
CA HIS A 114 9.85 -25.32 23.90
C HIS A 114 9.63 -26.28 22.73
N ARG A 115 8.46 -26.22 22.10
CA ARG A 115 8.33 -26.69 20.72
C ARG A 115 8.90 -25.61 19.83
N LYS A 116 10.15 -25.77 19.42
CA LYS A 116 10.67 -25.12 18.22
C LYS A 116 9.72 -25.48 17.07
N SER A 117 9.06 -24.48 16.52
CA SER A 117 8.31 -24.62 15.29
C SER A 117 9.31 -24.99 14.18
N GLU A 118 9.18 -26.19 13.64
CA GLU A 118 9.77 -26.59 12.37
C GLU A 118 9.15 -25.72 11.27
N CYS A 119 9.76 -24.60 10.95
CA CYS A 119 9.41 -23.82 9.78
C CYS A 119 10.50 -22.81 9.35
N ASP A 120 11.76 -23.22 9.32
CA ASP A 120 12.82 -22.32 8.82
C ASP A 120 13.83 -22.97 7.85
N THR A 121 13.56 -24.16 7.34
CA THR A 121 14.52 -24.83 6.46
C THR A 121 14.38 -24.51 4.96
N ASP A 122 13.29 -23.88 4.52
CA ASP A 122 13.05 -23.63 3.10
C ASP A 122 13.46 -22.22 2.61
N ARG A 123 14.16 -21.43 3.43
CA ARG A 123 14.53 -20.04 3.11
C ARG A 123 16.01 -19.82 2.83
N LEU A 124 16.81 -20.84 2.79
CA LEU A 124 18.20 -20.74 2.38
C LEU A 124 18.29 -20.82 0.86
N ASN A 125 18.80 -19.72 0.22
CA ASN A 125 19.21 -19.84 -1.15
C ASN A 125 20.49 -20.70 -1.24
N LEU A 126 20.87 -21.14 -2.44
CA LEU A 126 22.05 -21.96 -2.68
C LEU A 126 23.38 -21.36 -2.21
N ARG A 127 23.39 -20.14 -1.69
CA ARG A 127 24.54 -19.43 -1.10
C ARG A 127 24.45 -19.24 0.40
N GLY A 128 23.41 -19.79 1.07
CA GLY A 128 23.26 -19.68 2.51
C GLY A 128 22.80 -18.31 3.04
N GLU A 129 22.34 -17.40 2.18
CA GLU A 129 21.82 -16.10 2.59
C GLU A 129 20.32 -16.17 2.88
N PHE A 130 19.91 -15.74 4.07
CA PHE A 130 18.51 -15.58 4.42
C PHE A 130 17.91 -14.40 3.61
N GLN A 131 17.00 -14.69 2.69
CA GLN A 131 16.20 -13.67 2.05
C GLN A 131 15.02 -13.30 2.95
N HIS A 132 15.20 -12.26 3.77
CA HIS A 132 14.08 -11.66 4.46
C HIS A 132 13.20 -10.92 3.44
N LYS A 133 11.94 -11.35 3.30
CA LYS A 133 10.92 -10.56 2.62
C LYS A 133 10.38 -9.51 3.60
N PRO A 134 9.88 -8.35 3.10
CA PRO A 134 9.25 -7.38 3.98
C PRO A 134 8.01 -8.01 4.64
N ASP A 135 7.84 -7.74 5.93
CA ASP A 135 6.64 -8.12 6.67
C ASP A 135 5.50 -7.16 6.29
N VAL A 136 4.77 -7.53 5.24
CA VAL A 136 3.69 -6.72 4.67
C VAL A 136 2.55 -6.51 5.66
N ASP A 137 2.24 -7.51 6.47
CA ASP A 137 1.18 -7.40 7.50
C ASP A 137 1.55 -6.39 8.58
N TYR A 138 2.81 -6.40 9.01
CA TYR A 138 3.31 -5.38 9.93
C TYR A 138 3.28 -3.99 9.29
N LEU A 139 3.75 -3.87 8.05
CA LEU A 139 3.75 -2.58 7.33
C LEU A 139 2.34 -2.04 7.15
N MET A 140 1.37 -2.90 6.88
CA MET A 140 -0.02 -2.51 6.77
C MET A 140 -0.58 -2.01 8.10
N ARG A 141 -0.36 -2.74 9.20
CA ARG A 141 -0.74 -2.28 10.55
C ARG A 141 -0.08 -0.93 10.90
N MET A 142 1.17 -0.73 10.48
CA MET A 142 1.89 0.52 10.67
C MET A 142 1.25 1.70 9.93
N LEU A 143 0.68 1.48 8.75
CA LEU A 143 0.00 2.51 7.95
C LEU A 143 -1.42 2.81 8.46
N MET A 144 -2.09 1.80 9.03
CA MET A 144 -3.50 1.91 9.45
C MET A 144 -3.70 3.05 10.44
N GLY A 145 -4.77 3.82 10.22
CA GLY A 145 -5.17 4.94 11.07
C GLY A 145 -4.25 6.16 11.06
N LYS A 146 -3.11 6.10 10.36
CA LYS A 146 -2.22 7.25 10.23
C LYS A 146 -2.76 8.25 9.23
N LYS A 147 -2.51 9.53 9.52
CA LYS A 147 -2.79 10.66 8.63
C LYS A 147 -1.50 11.43 8.39
N LEU A 148 -1.55 12.41 7.51
CA LEU A 148 -0.44 13.35 7.36
C LEU A 148 -0.38 14.26 8.60
N THR A 149 0.79 14.33 9.22
CA THR A 149 1.09 15.32 10.27
C THR A 149 1.18 16.72 9.67
N ASP A 150 1.11 17.76 10.48
CA ASP A 150 1.18 19.14 9.96
C ASP A 150 2.52 19.44 9.31
N LYS A 151 3.62 18.87 9.83
CA LYS A 151 4.94 18.97 9.18
C LYS A 151 4.97 18.30 7.81
N ALA A 152 4.29 17.17 7.66
CA ALA A 152 4.17 16.49 6.37
C ALA A 152 3.31 17.28 5.37
N LYS A 153 2.20 17.85 5.83
CA LYS A 153 1.35 18.73 5.00
C LYS A 153 2.11 19.98 4.56
N ASP A 154 2.84 20.61 5.49
CA ASP A 154 3.68 21.77 5.18
C ASP A 154 4.67 21.42 4.06
N PHE A 155 5.43 20.33 4.22
CA PHE A 155 6.35 19.86 3.21
C PHE A 155 5.68 19.58 1.85
N LEU A 156 4.59 18.80 1.84
CA LEU A 156 3.97 18.35 0.60
C LEU A 156 3.18 19.47 -0.11
N PHE A 157 2.37 20.22 0.65
CA PHE A 157 1.38 21.13 0.07
C PHE A 157 1.83 22.58 0.01
N TYR A 158 2.67 23.03 0.95
CA TYR A 158 3.14 24.42 0.95
C TYR A 158 4.55 24.57 0.37
N GLN A 159 5.50 23.72 0.77
CA GLN A 159 6.87 23.80 0.23
C GLN A 159 6.95 23.20 -1.18
N ARG A 160 6.40 21.98 -1.39
CA ARG A 160 6.40 21.30 -2.69
C ARG A 160 5.22 21.67 -3.59
N LYS A 161 4.21 22.34 -3.06
CA LYS A 161 2.99 22.79 -3.76
C LYS A 161 2.22 21.66 -4.45
N LEU A 162 2.39 20.41 -3.98
CA LEU A 162 1.75 19.24 -4.56
C LEU A 162 0.24 19.29 -4.28
N ARG A 163 -0.53 18.81 -5.22
CA ARG A 163 -1.98 18.75 -5.11
C ARG A 163 -2.40 17.63 -4.15
N PRO A 164 -3.17 17.95 -3.10
CA PRO A 164 -3.52 16.98 -2.03
C PRO A 164 -4.18 15.69 -2.53
N GLU A 165 -5.05 15.79 -3.54
CA GLU A 165 -5.79 14.66 -4.08
C GLU A 165 -4.87 13.53 -4.56
N TYR A 166 -3.73 13.83 -5.19
CA TYR A 166 -2.79 12.82 -5.66
C TYR A 166 -2.00 12.19 -4.52
N ILE A 167 -1.64 12.97 -3.50
CA ILE A 167 -0.95 12.46 -2.31
C ILE A 167 -1.86 11.50 -1.53
N TYR A 168 -3.13 11.86 -1.36
CA TYR A 168 -4.11 10.99 -0.73
C TYR A 168 -4.41 9.75 -1.59
N TRP A 169 -4.49 9.91 -2.90
CA TRP A 169 -4.64 8.77 -3.82
C TRP A 169 -3.47 7.80 -3.72
N CYS A 170 -2.23 8.30 -3.60
CA CYS A 170 -1.03 7.49 -3.36
C CYS A 170 -0.96 6.92 -1.94
N ARG A 171 -1.90 7.26 -1.05
CA ARG A 171 -2.01 6.79 0.34
C ARG A 171 -0.76 7.08 1.17
N VAL A 172 -0.10 8.18 0.89
CA VAL A 172 1.02 8.66 1.67
C VAL A 172 0.51 9.11 3.02
N VAL A 173 1.10 8.60 4.07
CA VAL A 173 0.85 9.00 5.45
C VAL A 173 2.16 9.45 6.11
N SER A 174 2.13 9.87 7.35
CA SER A 174 3.35 10.30 8.03
C SER A 174 3.36 9.95 9.51
N THR A 175 4.52 10.10 10.12
CA THR A 175 4.71 9.96 11.56
C THR A 175 5.72 10.98 12.04
N ASP A 176 5.49 11.54 13.24
CA ASP A 176 6.44 12.44 13.93
C ASP A 176 7.36 11.67 14.86
N PHE A 177 7.04 10.43 15.16
CA PHE A 177 7.78 9.60 16.08
C PHE A 177 8.71 8.63 15.35
N SER A 178 9.73 8.16 16.03
CA SER A 178 10.46 6.97 15.63
C SER A 178 9.45 5.84 15.40
N ILE A 179 9.65 5.04 14.38
CA ILE A 179 8.88 3.81 14.21
C ILE A 179 9.43 2.85 15.27
N ALA A 180 8.91 3.01 16.51
CA ALA A 180 9.39 2.29 17.66
C ALA A 180 9.30 0.79 17.42
N GLY A 181 10.41 0.09 17.60
CA GLY A 181 10.51 -1.35 17.43
C GLY A 181 10.80 -1.83 16.00
N TYR A 182 10.71 -0.99 14.98
CA TYR A 182 11.04 -1.39 13.62
C TYR A 182 12.39 -0.78 13.19
N ARG A 183 13.39 -1.64 13.04
CA ARG A 183 14.73 -1.22 12.62
C ARG A 183 14.85 -1.27 11.09
N PHE A 184 14.89 -0.11 10.46
CA PHE A 184 15.29 -0.01 9.07
C PHE A 184 16.81 -0.16 8.97
N GLY A 185 17.29 -1.32 8.51
CA GLY A 185 18.72 -1.58 8.36
C GLY A 185 19.52 -1.47 9.67
N GLY A 186 18.94 -1.92 10.80
CA GLY A 186 19.58 -1.91 12.11
C GLY A 186 19.53 -0.58 12.88
N LYS A 187 19.06 0.51 12.27
CA LYS A 187 18.92 1.84 12.90
C LYS A 187 17.44 2.24 12.96
N PHE A 188 17.04 2.89 14.05
CA PHE A 188 15.70 3.48 14.18
C PHE A 188 15.57 4.73 13.30
N PHE A 189 14.38 4.96 12.76
CA PHE A 189 14.00 6.25 12.23
C PHE A 189 13.53 7.13 13.39
N ASP A 190 14.40 8.04 13.80
CA ASP A 190 14.06 9.03 14.82
C ASP A 190 13.62 10.31 14.14
N GLY A 191 12.35 10.65 14.28
CA GLY A 191 11.81 11.92 13.87
C GLY A 191 10.80 11.85 12.73
N PRO A 192 10.31 13.02 12.27
CA PRO A 192 9.21 13.12 11.33
C PRO A 192 9.55 12.52 9.96
N SER A 193 8.69 11.66 9.47
CA SER A 193 8.90 10.98 8.20
C SER A 193 7.59 10.79 7.43
N LEU A 194 7.65 10.89 6.11
CA LEU A 194 6.62 10.34 5.24
C LEU A 194 6.75 8.82 5.23
N LEU A 195 5.64 8.14 5.17
CA LEU A 195 5.53 6.70 4.90
C LEU A 195 4.86 6.56 3.54
N ILE A 196 5.62 6.05 2.59
CA ILE A 196 5.28 5.98 1.17
C ILE A 196 5.04 4.51 0.83
N PRO A 197 3.77 4.08 0.69
CA PRO A 197 3.47 2.70 0.35
C PRO A 197 3.71 2.44 -1.14
N TYR A 198 4.22 1.27 -1.44
CA TYR A 198 4.42 0.74 -2.79
C TYR A 198 3.42 -0.39 -3.04
N TYR A 199 2.67 -0.28 -4.11
CA TYR A 199 1.63 -1.24 -4.48
C TYR A 199 1.95 -1.91 -5.80
N ASP A 200 1.45 -3.13 -5.99
CA ASP A 200 1.43 -3.79 -7.30
C ASP A 200 0.33 -3.21 -8.22
N VAL A 201 0.20 -3.78 -9.40
CA VAL A 201 -0.83 -3.37 -10.38
C VAL A 201 -2.26 -3.65 -9.92
N HIS A 202 -2.44 -4.54 -8.94
CA HIS A 202 -3.73 -4.90 -8.36
C HIS A 202 -4.05 -4.10 -7.08
N GLY A 203 -3.12 -3.26 -6.63
CA GLY A 203 -3.28 -2.45 -5.41
C GLY A 203 -2.92 -3.17 -4.12
N ASN A 204 -2.24 -4.33 -4.18
CA ASN A 204 -1.71 -5.00 -2.99
C ASN A 204 -0.45 -4.31 -2.52
N LEU A 205 -0.31 -4.10 -1.21
CA LEU A 205 0.89 -3.51 -0.62
C LEU A 205 2.08 -4.46 -0.81
N LEU A 206 3.17 -3.93 -1.34
CA LEU A 206 4.44 -4.66 -1.51
C LEU A 206 5.44 -4.29 -0.43
N THR A 207 5.57 -3.00 -0.14
CA THR A 207 6.50 -2.46 0.85
C THR A 207 6.17 -1.00 1.17
N VAL A 208 6.94 -0.43 2.10
CA VAL A 208 6.89 0.99 2.47
C VAL A 208 8.30 1.56 2.37
N GLN A 209 8.42 2.72 1.76
CA GLN A 209 9.61 3.56 1.82
C GLN A 209 9.33 4.70 2.81
N SER A 210 10.26 5.02 3.67
CA SER A 210 10.20 6.21 4.49
C SER A 210 11.03 7.34 3.87
N ARG A 211 10.53 8.58 3.99
CA ARG A 211 11.27 9.79 3.66
C ARG A 211 11.37 10.67 4.90
N TYR A 212 12.57 10.84 5.40
CA TYR A 212 12.82 11.70 6.55
C TYR A 212 12.57 13.18 6.20
N LEU A 213 11.86 13.90 7.07
CA LEU A 213 11.46 15.30 6.89
C LEU A 213 12.33 16.28 7.68
N GLY A 214 13.39 15.81 8.34
CA GLY A 214 14.41 16.64 8.97
C GLY A 214 15.64 16.79 8.07
N ASP A 215 16.70 17.34 8.65
CA ASP A 215 17.96 17.53 7.94
C ASP A 215 18.64 16.20 7.65
N LYS A 216 19.17 16.07 6.43
CA LYS A 216 19.91 14.89 6.01
C LYS A 216 21.26 14.84 6.75
N THR A 217 21.55 13.70 7.38
CA THR A 217 22.86 13.37 7.93
C THR A 217 23.33 12.03 7.38
N GLU A 218 24.61 11.69 7.57
CA GLU A 218 25.13 10.36 7.20
C GLU A 218 24.39 9.23 7.92
N GLU A 219 23.99 9.46 9.16
CA GLU A 219 23.26 8.49 9.98
C GLU A 219 21.78 8.41 9.63
N LYS A 220 21.19 9.49 9.09
CA LYS A 220 19.78 9.61 8.75
C LYS A 220 19.61 9.89 7.24
N PRO A 221 19.74 8.88 6.40
CA PRO A 221 19.51 9.03 4.96
C PRO A 221 18.07 9.46 4.69
N ARG A 222 17.91 10.28 3.66
CA ARG A 222 16.60 10.87 3.32
C ARG A 222 15.53 9.82 3.01
N PHE A 223 15.92 8.73 2.34
CA PHE A 223 15.01 7.65 1.96
C PHE A 223 15.53 6.32 2.48
N LYS A 224 14.60 5.48 2.96
CA LYS A 224 14.88 4.09 3.33
C LYS A 224 13.68 3.21 3.03
N PHE A 225 13.95 2.04 2.47
CA PHE A 225 12.96 0.97 2.35
C PHE A 225 12.84 0.17 3.66
N ALA A 226 11.67 -0.41 3.87
CA ALA A 226 11.46 -1.39 4.93
C ALA A 226 12.46 -2.56 4.79
N PRO A 227 12.94 -3.15 5.91
CA PRO A 227 13.84 -4.30 5.87
C PRO A 227 13.33 -5.44 5.00
N GLY A 228 14.22 -6.08 4.27
CA GLY A 228 13.89 -7.14 3.32
C GLY A 228 13.37 -6.65 1.96
N SER A 229 13.14 -5.34 1.81
CA SER A 229 12.71 -4.76 0.54
C SER A 229 13.89 -4.43 -0.35
N LYS A 230 13.65 -4.53 -1.66
CA LYS A 230 14.55 -4.04 -2.71
C LYS A 230 13.92 -2.81 -3.37
N PRO A 231 14.69 -1.93 -4.01
CA PRO A 231 14.15 -0.90 -4.88
C PRO A 231 13.18 -1.52 -5.90
N MET A 232 12.06 -0.87 -6.14
CA MET A 232 11.04 -1.33 -7.09
C MET A 232 10.34 -0.14 -7.73
N VAL A 233 9.56 -0.41 -8.77
CA VAL A 233 8.77 0.62 -9.46
C VAL A 233 7.70 1.15 -8.50
N TYR A 234 7.62 2.47 -8.39
CA TYR A 234 6.58 3.17 -7.64
C TYR A 234 5.39 3.51 -8.52
N GLY A 235 4.19 3.47 -7.95
CA GLY A 235 2.99 3.93 -8.65
C GLY A 235 2.36 2.90 -9.59
N MET A 236 2.73 1.62 -9.53
CA MET A 236 2.21 0.58 -10.44
C MET A 236 0.69 0.44 -10.42
N GLN A 237 0.04 0.78 -9.31
CA GLN A 237 -1.43 0.74 -9.17
C GLN A 237 -2.17 1.71 -10.11
N ILE A 238 -1.46 2.66 -10.77
CA ILE A 238 -2.06 3.54 -11.77
C ILE A 238 -2.19 2.86 -13.15
N LEU A 239 -1.34 1.88 -13.44
CA LEU A 239 -1.19 1.30 -14.78
C LEU A 239 -2.48 0.73 -15.38
N PRO A 240 -3.39 0.08 -14.61
CA PRO A 240 -4.66 -0.37 -15.13
C PRO A 240 -5.60 0.76 -15.58
N GLN A 241 -5.33 1.99 -15.15
CA GLN A 241 -6.13 3.17 -15.49
C GLN A 241 -5.56 3.97 -16.68
N VAL A 242 -4.40 3.57 -17.19
CA VAL A 242 -3.72 4.24 -18.31
C VAL A 242 -4.13 3.59 -19.61
N SER A 243 -4.80 4.34 -20.49
CA SER A 243 -5.08 3.85 -21.84
C SER A 243 -3.82 3.85 -22.73
N GLU A 244 -3.79 3.06 -23.79
CA GLU A 244 -2.61 2.94 -24.68
C GLU A 244 -2.18 4.28 -25.30
N LYS A 245 -3.12 5.19 -25.56
CA LYS A 245 -2.83 6.50 -26.16
C LYS A 245 -2.49 7.58 -25.13
N GLU A 246 -2.82 7.34 -23.87
CA GLU A 246 -2.61 8.32 -22.81
C GLU A 246 -1.12 8.37 -22.40
N PRO A 247 -0.52 9.58 -22.28
CA PRO A 247 0.84 9.71 -21.83
C PRO A 247 1.04 9.12 -20.42
N LEU A 248 1.98 8.18 -20.30
CA LEU A 248 2.49 7.68 -19.02
C LEU A 248 3.87 8.26 -18.78
N VAL A 249 3.98 9.09 -17.76
CA VAL A 249 5.25 9.73 -17.39
C VAL A 249 6.08 8.81 -16.52
N ILE A 250 7.34 8.62 -16.90
CA ILE A 250 8.35 7.91 -16.09
C ILE A 250 9.22 8.96 -15.40
N THR A 251 9.41 8.82 -14.09
CA THR A 251 10.30 9.64 -13.26
C THR A 251 11.30 8.76 -12.51
N GLU A 252 12.31 9.36 -11.89
CA GLU A 252 13.25 8.60 -11.04
C GLU A 252 12.71 8.42 -9.62
N GLY A 253 12.17 9.48 -9.03
CA GLY A 253 11.72 9.50 -7.65
C GLY A 253 10.21 9.57 -7.48
N CYS A 254 9.71 9.09 -6.33
CA CYS A 254 8.29 9.24 -5.99
C CYS A 254 7.86 10.71 -5.88
N THR A 255 8.77 11.62 -5.49
CA THR A 255 8.48 13.07 -5.42
C THR A 255 8.21 13.67 -6.80
N ASP A 256 9.00 13.28 -7.80
CA ASP A 256 8.83 13.70 -9.18
C ASP A 256 7.58 13.08 -9.80
N CYS A 257 7.29 11.84 -9.42
CA CYS A 257 6.04 11.18 -9.78
C CYS A 257 4.82 11.96 -9.27
N TRP A 258 4.85 12.44 -8.02
CA TRP A 258 3.76 13.30 -7.49
C TRP A 258 3.69 14.65 -8.17
N SER A 259 4.82 15.21 -8.58
CA SER A 259 4.86 16.45 -9.38
C SER A 259 4.22 16.24 -10.74
N ALA A 260 4.56 15.16 -11.45
CA ALA A 260 3.90 14.78 -12.70
C ALA A 260 2.39 14.58 -12.53
N MET A 261 1.97 13.88 -11.47
CA MET A 261 0.54 13.72 -11.17
C MET A 261 -0.13 15.06 -10.89
N SER A 262 0.53 15.97 -10.16
CA SER A 262 0.01 17.31 -9.89
C SER A 262 -0.09 18.20 -11.14
N MET A 263 0.68 17.87 -12.18
CA MET A 263 0.54 18.44 -13.53
C MET A 263 -0.61 17.82 -14.34
N GLY A 264 -1.26 16.78 -13.83
CA GLY A 264 -2.37 16.09 -14.47
C GLY A 264 -1.96 14.84 -15.28
N TYR A 265 -0.70 14.44 -15.27
CA TYR A 265 -0.24 13.21 -15.92
C TYR A 265 -0.47 11.98 -15.05
N LYS A 266 -0.64 10.83 -15.67
CA LYS A 266 -0.44 9.56 -15.01
C LYS A 266 1.06 9.25 -14.99
N ALA A 267 1.58 8.86 -13.83
CA ALA A 267 3.02 8.73 -13.66
C ALA A 267 3.40 7.54 -12.78
N ILE A 268 4.59 7.00 -13.04
CA ILE A 268 5.29 6.02 -12.22
C ILE A 268 6.72 6.47 -11.96
N ALA A 269 7.39 5.90 -10.95
CA ALA A 269 8.81 6.15 -10.77
C ALA A 269 9.62 4.85 -10.85
N ILE A 270 10.77 4.92 -11.54
CA ILE A 270 11.77 3.85 -11.66
C ILE A 270 13.07 4.35 -11.04
N PRO A 271 13.35 4.01 -9.76
CA PRO A 271 14.42 4.64 -8.98
C PRO A 271 15.84 4.21 -9.39
N SER A 272 15.98 3.31 -10.33
CA SER A 272 17.30 2.84 -10.78
C SER A 272 17.23 2.16 -12.14
N ALA A 273 18.24 2.41 -12.96
CA ALA A 273 18.46 1.69 -14.22
C ALA A 273 18.62 0.16 -14.06
N THR A 274 18.90 -0.34 -12.85
CA THR A 274 18.95 -1.78 -12.57
C THR A 274 17.58 -2.45 -12.63
N LEU A 275 16.50 -1.68 -12.52
CA LEU A 275 15.12 -2.16 -12.65
C LEU A 275 14.66 -2.25 -14.11
N CYS A 276 15.45 -1.74 -15.07
CA CYS A 276 15.18 -1.89 -16.49
C CYS A 276 15.54 -3.32 -16.95
N ASN A 277 14.67 -4.26 -16.64
CA ASN A 277 14.79 -5.70 -16.92
C ASN A 277 13.58 -6.21 -17.71
N ALA A 278 13.45 -7.51 -17.89
CA ALA A 278 12.36 -8.13 -18.63
C ALA A 278 10.98 -7.85 -17.98
N GLU A 279 10.90 -7.79 -16.64
CA GLU A 279 9.65 -7.49 -15.93
C GLU A 279 9.20 -6.05 -16.19
N CYS A 280 10.14 -5.10 -16.14
CA CYS A 280 9.88 -3.70 -16.48
C CYS A 280 9.44 -3.58 -17.95
N ARG A 281 10.07 -4.32 -18.87
CA ARG A 281 9.66 -4.35 -20.28
C ARG A 281 8.22 -4.82 -20.44
N ASN A 282 7.85 -5.91 -19.80
CA ASN A 282 6.50 -6.46 -19.87
C ASN A 282 5.46 -5.50 -19.25
N LEU A 283 5.82 -4.86 -18.13
CA LEU A 283 4.96 -3.91 -17.41
C LEU A 283 4.61 -2.69 -18.27
N LEU A 284 5.55 -2.22 -19.11
CA LEU A 284 5.43 -0.96 -19.86
C LEU A 284 5.21 -1.16 -21.36
N ALA A 285 5.17 -2.40 -21.85
CA ALA A 285 4.96 -2.70 -23.27
C ALA A 285 3.65 -2.09 -23.79
N GLY A 286 3.70 -1.55 -25.01
CA GLY A 286 2.53 -0.99 -25.71
C GLY A 286 2.03 0.35 -25.16
N ARG A 287 2.70 0.96 -24.17
CA ARG A 287 2.28 2.23 -23.58
C ARG A 287 2.93 3.43 -24.25
N ASN A 288 2.24 4.56 -24.21
CA ASN A 288 2.76 5.85 -24.67
C ASN A 288 3.64 6.47 -23.57
N LEU A 289 4.94 6.19 -23.62
CA LEU A 289 5.90 6.52 -22.57
C LEU A 289 6.55 7.88 -22.79
N HIS A 290 6.58 8.71 -21.75
CA HIS A 290 7.16 10.05 -21.72
C HIS A 290 8.12 10.17 -20.53
N MET A 291 9.22 10.95 -20.69
CA MET A 291 10.16 11.20 -19.60
C MET A 291 10.78 12.59 -19.70
N TRP A 292 10.85 13.30 -18.58
CA TRP A 292 11.73 14.43 -18.32
C TRP A 292 12.89 13.91 -17.45
N PRO A 293 14.01 13.50 -18.03
CA PRO A 293 15.10 12.94 -17.24
C PRO A 293 15.70 13.96 -16.28
N ASP A 294 16.07 13.52 -15.08
CA ASP A 294 16.88 14.31 -14.17
C ASP A 294 18.20 14.67 -14.87
N GLN A 295 18.64 15.93 -14.69
CA GLN A 295 19.79 16.51 -15.42
C GLN A 295 21.12 16.13 -14.76
N ASP A 296 21.19 14.94 -14.16
CA ASP A 296 22.41 14.38 -13.61
C ASP A 296 22.82 13.08 -14.33
N LYS A 297 23.99 12.58 -14.02
CA LYS A 297 24.53 11.37 -14.69
C LYS A 297 23.65 10.12 -14.48
N PRO A 298 23.11 9.82 -13.27
CA PRO A 298 22.16 8.73 -13.08
C PRO A 298 20.90 8.87 -13.92
N GLY A 299 20.27 10.05 -13.96
CA GLY A 299 19.04 10.32 -14.67
C GLY A 299 19.16 10.17 -16.17
N ILE A 300 20.20 10.75 -16.74
CA ILE A 300 20.51 10.53 -18.17
C ILE A 300 20.79 9.07 -18.46
N GLY A 301 21.49 8.37 -17.55
CA GLY A 301 21.77 6.93 -17.68
C GLY A 301 20.49 6.08 -17.65
N LEU A 302 19.54 6.41 -16.80
CA LEU A 302 18.24 5.75 -16.76
C LEU A 302 17.46 5.99 -18.06
N TYR A 303 17.41 7.25 -18.54
CA TYR A 303 16.75 7.59 -19.79
C TYR A 303 17.34 6.79 -20.98
N MET A 304 18.66 6.77 -21.13
CA MET A 304 19.31 6.05 -22.22
C MET A 304 18.95 4.57 -22.22
N LYS A 305 18.94 3.94 -21.05
CA LYS A 305 18.58 2.53 -20.92
C LYS A 305 17.11 2.25 -21.21
N LEU A 306 16.22 3.15 -20.77
CA LEU A 306 14.79 3.05 -21.11
C LEU A 306 14.55 3.32 -22.60
N LYS A 307 15.29 4.23 -23.22
CA LYS A 307 15.21 4.53 -24.66
C LYS A 307 15.66 3.36 -25.53
N GLU A 308 16.71 2.65 -25.09
CA GLU A 308 17.15 1.40 -25.72
C GLU A 308 16.06 0.32 -25.64
N MET A 309 15.40 0.20 -24.48
CA MET A 309 14.32 -0.78 -24.24
C MET A 309 13.03 -0.42 -24.95
N PHE A 310 12.71 0.87 -25.02
CA PHE A 310 11.51 1.46 -25.62
C PHE A 310 11.88 2.57 -26.61
N PRO A 311 12.19 2.24 -27.86
CA PRO A 311 12.59 3.24 -28.86
C PRO A 311 11.58 4.37 -29.08
N GLN A 312 10.28 4.12 -28.78
CA GLN A 312 9.19 5.10 -28.86
C GLN A 312 9.12 6.04 -27.65
N LEU A 313 9.92 5.85 -26.59
CA LEU A 313 9.95 6.75 -25.42
C LEU A 313 10.16 8.19 -25.84
N VAL A 314 9.23 9.08 -25.47
CA VAL A 314 9.31 10.50 -25.79
C VAL A 314 10.16 11.22 -24.76
N TYR A 315 11.22 11.89 -25.25
CA TYR A 315 12.06 12.76 -24.44
C TYR A 315 11.45 14.15 -24.31
N HIS A 316 11.46 14.70 -23.12
CA HIS A 316 11.11 16.08 -22.85
C HIS A 316 12.29 16.80 -22.20
N GLN A 317 12.65 17.95 -22.78
CA GLN A 317 13.69 18.79 -22.21
C GLN A 317 13.15 19.56 -21.00
N LEU A 318 13.87 19.51 -19.87
CA LEU A 318 13.60 20.39 -18.75
C LEU A 318 14.05 21.84 -19.10
N PRO A 319 13.33 22.88 -18.64
CA PRO A 319 13.79 24.25 -18.78
C PRO A 319 15.15 24.47 -18.12
N GLU A 320 15.87 25.48 -18.61
CA GLU A 320 17.15 25.89 -18.01
C GLU A 320 16.99 26.22 -16.52
N GLY A 321 17.87 25.72 -15.69
CA GLY A 321 17.86 25.89 -14.24
C GLY A 321 17.06 24.83 -13.46
N CYS A 322 16.28 23.96 -14.15
CA CYS A 322 15.60 22.83 -13.52
C CYS A 322 16.47 21.58 -13.55
N LYS A 323 16.64 20.95 -12.41
CA LYS A 323 17.42 19.68 -12.27
C LYS A 323 16.55 18.47 -12.52
N ASP A 324 15.31 18.52 -12.09
CA ASP A 324 14.33 17.43 -12.11
C ASP A 324 12.92 17.97 -12.39
N LEU A 325 11.96 17.06 -12.51
CA LEU A 325 10.57 17.41 -12.77
C LEU A 325 9.91 18.15 -11.61
N SER A 326 10.35 17.93 -10.38
CA SER A 326 9.86 18.68 -9.22
C SER A 326 10.26 20.15 -9.27
N ASP A 327 11.49 20.46 -9.67
CA ASP A 327 11.97 21.83 -9.88
C ASP A 327 11.14 22.52 -10.96
N TYR A 328 10.91 21.84 -12.09
CA TYR A 328 10.08 22.38 -13.18
C TYR A 328 8.64 22.66 -12.71
N TYR A 329 8.02 21.71 -12.02
CA TYR A 329 6.67 21.87 -11.49
C TYR A 329 6.56 23.07 -10.57
N GLN A 330 7.46 23.23 -9.60
CA GLN A 330 7.43 24.29 -8.62
C GLN A 330 7.72 25.66 -9.23
N SER A 331 8.66 25.77 -10.15
CA SER A 331 9.14 27.03 -10.68
C SER A 331 8.28 27.60 -11.81
N PHE A 332 7.69 26.75 -12.63
CA PHE A 332 7.04 27.19 -13.86
C PHE A 332 5.58 26.78 -13.97
N TYR A 333 5.22 25.60 -13.50
CA TYR A 333 3.88 25.10 -13.70
C TYR A 333 2.89 25.71 -12.71
N VAL A 334 3.25 25.80 -11.43
CA VAL A 334 2.40 26.40 -10.39
C VAL A 334 2.15 27.89 -10.60
N GLN A 335 3.09 28.59 -11.24
CA GLN A 335 2.94 30.03 -11.53
C GLN A 335 1.94 30.33 -12.67
N LYS A 336 1.57 29.29 -13.46
CA LYS A 336 0.63 29.43 -14.59
C LYS A 336 -0.80 29.03 -14.25
N MET A 337 -1.01 28.46 -13.05
CA MET A 337 -2.33 28.09 -12.51
C MET A 337 -2.88 29.21 -11.62
#